data_ea5a497bb9d9997b81ad3f24dbbce4f3
#
_entry.id   ea5a497bb9d9997b81ad3f24dbbce4f3
#
_cell.length_a   1.000
_cell.length_b   1.000
_cell.length_c   1.000
_cell.angle_alpha   90.00
_cell.angle_beta   90.00
_cell.angle_gamma   90.00
#
_symmetry.space_group_name_H-M   'P 1'
#
loop_
_entity.id
_entity.type
_entity.pdbx_description
1 polymer ?
#
loop_
_entity_poly.entity_id
_entity_poly.type
_entity_poly.pdbx_seq_one_letter_code
_entity_poly.pdbx_strand_id
1 'polypeptide(L)'
;ALKDAGHTITGIDRRTLPNHLKGVMDFVQADFDSDQAFKKLIDVRPDAVVHCAGTSLVGPSVKNPSDYYNNNMVKTMHLLTIMMSAVPKAKFIFSSSAAVYGEPVMANCHEVDPKEPISPYGESKLMVDWMLEAYRRAYGLDYVSFRYFNACGADSQTRHGQEPAATHIMARVLECLRDDTEFTLNGTNYPTPDGTCIRDYVHVEDIARAHVLALEHNVPAGVYNLGSDTGTSNQEIIAAAERITGRILKIVAGKQRAGDPPLLTASAAKFGAVATPAWRQHDLDAMIAHAWSWYVR
;
A
#
# COMPACT_ATOMS: atom_id res chain seq x y z
N ALA A 1 -0.90 9.07 11.92
CA ALA A 1 -0.90 10.16 10.94
C ALA A 1 -2.20 10.98 10.99
N LEU A 2 -3.36 10.47 10.60
CA LEU A 2 -4.62 11.25 10.63
C LEU A 2 -4.95 11.82 12.02
N LYS A 3 -4.77 11.03 13.07
CA LYS A 3 -4.96 11.49 14.45
C LYS A 3 -3.96 12.57 14.84
N ASP A 4 -2.70 12.39 14.43
CA ASP A 4 -1.62 13.35 14.69
C ASP A 4 -1.85 14.68 13.94
N ALA A 5 -2.53 14.62 12.80
CA ALA A 5 -2.98 15.78 12.02
C ALA A 5 -4.29 16.43 12.57
N GLY A 6 -4.85 15.91 13.66
CA GLY A 6 -6.03 16.49 14.32
C GLY A 6 -7.38 16.01 13.79
N HIS A 7 -7.42 15.04 12.89
CA HIS A 7 -8.67 14.50 12.37
C HIS A 7 -9.42 13.63 13.39
N THR A 8 -10.75 13.69 13.36
CA THR A 8 -11.61 12.72 14.05
C THR A 8 -11.76 11.48 13.18
N ILE A 9 -11.54 10.30 13.76
CA ILE A 9 -11.47 9.05 13.01
C ILE A 9 -12.55 8.08 13.49
N THR A 10 -13.27 7.49 12.55
CA THR A 10 -14.10 6.30 12.74
C THR A 10 -13.50 5.16 11.92
N GLY A 11 -13.04 4.13 12.58
CA GLY A 11 -12.49 2.92 11.93
C GLY A 11 -13.56 1.85 11.77
N ILE A 12 -13.52 1.13 10.64
CA ILE A 12 -14.36 -0.04 10.38
C ILE A 12 -13.45 -1.16 9.90
N ASP A 13 -13.43 -2.29 10.59
CA ASP A 13 -12.72 -3.50 10.19
C ASP A 13 -13.45 -4.74 10.75
N ARG A 14 -13.41 -5.84 10.02
CA ARG A 14 -13.96 -7.13 10.48
C ARG A 14 -13.12 -7.76 11.60
N ARG A 15 -11.84 -7.39 11.72
CA ARG A 15 -10.96 -7.79 12.81
C ARG A 15 -11.17 -6.91 14.04
N THR A 16 -10.81 -7.41 15.19
CA THR A 16 -10.83 -6.63 16.43
C THR A 16 -9.82 -5.50 16.39
N LEU A 17 -10.16 -4.37 16.98
CA LEU A 17 -9.23 -3.25 17.12
C LEU A 17 -8.03 -3.66 18.01
N PRO A 18 -6.80 -3.54 17.52
CA PRO A 18 -5.61 -3.76 18.32
C PRO A 18 -5.59 -2.91 19.61
N ASN A 19 -5.08 -3.45 20.70
CA ASN A 19 -5.11 -2.79 22.00
C ASN A 19 -4.47 -1.39 21.97
N HIS A 20 -3.36 -1.22 21.23
CA HIS A 20 -2.64 0.04 21.13
C HIS A 20 -3.41 1.14 20.35
N LEU A 21 -4.47 0.79 19.64
CA LEU A 21 -5.35 1.73 18.94
C LEU A 21 -6.63 2.06 19.71
N LYS A 22 -6.86 1.42 20.87
CA LYS A 22 -8.01 1.75 21.72
C LYS A 22 -7.92 3.20 22.21
N GLY A 23 -9.01 3.95 22.05
CA GLY A 23 -9.07 5.37 22.42
C GLY A 23 -8.45 6.33 21.39
N VAL A 24 -7.82 5.81 20.32
CA VAL A 24 -7.31 6.62 19.21
C VAL A 24 -8.45 7.04 18.25
N MET A 25 -9.41 6.13 18.06
CA MET A 25 -10.53 6.32 17.14
C MET A 25 -11.81 5.71 17.70
N ASP A 26 -12.96 6.16 17.21
CA ASP A 26 -14.22 5.41 17.30
C ASP A 26 -14.13 4.19 16.36
N PHE A 27 -14.63 3.04 16.80
CA PHE A 27 -14.41 1.80 16.05
C PHE A 27 -15.64 0.91 15.98
N VAL A 28 -15.93 0.42 14.79
CA VAL A 28 -16.99 -0.56 14.52
C VAL A 28 -16.36 -1.84 14.00
N GLN A 29 -16.52 -2.94 14.74
CA GLN A 29 -16.12 -4.25 14.26
C GLN A 29 -17.17 -4.81 13.32
N ALA A 30 -16.98 -4.61 12.03
CA ALA A 30 -17.91 -5.07 10.98
C ALA A 30 -17.18 -5.22 9.64
N ASP A 31 -17.75 -5.99 8.73
CA ASP A 31 -17.35 -5.91 7.32
C ASP A 31 -17.76 -4.54 6.78
N PHE A 32 -16.90 -3.89 5.99
CA PHE A 32 -17.19 -2.57 5.43
C PHE A 32 -18.38 -2.55 4.45
N ASP A 33 -18.81 -3.72 3.97
CA ASP A 33 -20.00 -3.95 3.13
C ASP A 33 -21.17 -4.54 3.95
N SER A 34 -21.38 -4.07 5.16
CA SER A 34 -22.48 -4.50 6.03
C SER A 34 -23.42 -3.36 6.35
N ASP A 35 -24.68 -3.70 6.71
CA ASP A 35 -25.66 -2.72 7.16
C ASP A 35 -25.15 -1.89 8.35
N GLN A 36 -24.39 -2.51 9.25
CA GLN A 36 -23.80 -1.83 10.40
C GLN A 36 -22.77 -0.78 9.96
N ALA A 37 -21.91 -1.10 8.97
CA ALA A 37 -20.95 -0.17 8.42
C ALA A 37 -21.64 0.97 7.67
N PHE A 38 -22.66 0.67 6.86
CA PHE A 38 -23.42 1.66 6.12
C PHE A 38 -24.20 2.59 7.04
N LYS A 39 -24.86 2.02 8.08
CA LYS A 39 -25.51 2.83 9.10
C LYS A 39 -24.52 3.78 9.78
N LYS A 40 -23.32 3.29 10.15
CA LYS A 40 -22.30 4.14 10.77
C LYS A 40 -21.83 5.25 9.83
N LEU A 41 -21.64 4.98 8.55
CA LEU A 41 -21.30 6.00 7.53
C LEU A 41 -22.36 7.10 7.45
N ILE A 42 -23.66 6.71 7.44
CA ILE A 42 -24.79 7.63 7.38
C ILE A 42 -24.88 8.48 8.66
N ASP A 43 -24.68 7.86 9.82
CA ASP A 43 -24.77 8.53 11.12
C ASP A 43 -23.61 9.54 11.33
N VAL A 44 -22.39 9.17 10.97
CA VAL A 44 -21.18 10.00 11.14
C VAL A 44 -21.09 11.12 10.10
N ARG A 45 -21.55 10.88 8.87
CA ARG A 45 -21.42 11.82 7.74
C ARG A 45 -20.00 12.38 7.58
N PRO A 46 -19.00 11.51 7.33
CA PRO A 46 -17.62 11.93 7.28
C PRO A 46 -17.36 12.87 6.08
N ASP A 47 -16.36 13.77 6.23
CA ASP A 47 -15.84 14.60 5.15
C ASP A 47 -15.03 13.78 4.13
N ALA A 48 -14.51 12.63 4.55
CA ALA A 48 -13.78 11.73 3.67
C ALA A 48 -13.87 10.26 4.10
N VAL A 49 -13.71 9.37 3.14
CA VAL A 49 -13.59 7.92 3.32
C VAL A 49 -12.23 7.46 2.80
N VAL A 50 -11.38 6.92 3.68
CA VAL A 50 -10.12 6.28 3.32
C VAL A 50 -10.33 4.78 3.25
N HIS A 51 -10.33 4.24 2.03
CA HIS A 51 -10.62 2.84 1.77
C HIS A 51 -9.35 2.02 1.56
N CYS A 52 -8.85 1.44 2.66
CA CYS A 52 -7.70 0.53 2.67
C CYS A 52 -8.12 -0.95 2.74
N ALA A 53 -9.40 -1.23 2.93
CA ALA A 53 -9.90 -2.60 3.04
C ALA A 53 -9.80 -3.35 1.71
N GLY A 54 -9.52 -4.64 1.79
CA GLY A 54 -9.43 -5.51 0.63
C GLY A 54 -8.50 -6.69 0.87
N THR A 55 -8.51 -7.63 -0.06
CA THR A 55 -7.60 -8.78 -0.09
C THR A 55 -6.39 -8.44 -0.96
N SER A 56 -5.16 -8.60 -0.46
CA SER A 56 -3.95 -7.96 -1.04
C SER A 56 -2.87 -8.94 -1.56
N LEU A 57 -3.00 -10.26 -1.37
CA LEU A 57 -1.96 -11.21 -1.77
C LEU A 57 -2.12 -11.63 -3.22
N VAL A 58 -1.10 -11.41 -4.06
CA VAL A 58 -1.11 -11.74 -5.50
C VAL A 58 -1.25 -13.24 -5.74
N GLY A 59 -0.40 -14.08 -5.11
CA GLY A 59 -0.41 -15.53 -5.34
C GLY A 59 -1.75 -16.22 -5.03
N PRO A 60 -2.37 -15.99 -3.86
CA PRO A 60 -3.70 -16.50 -3.56
C PRO A 60 -4.80 -16.03 -4.52
N SER A 61 -4.68 -14.82 -5.12
CA SER A 61 -5.69 -14.32 -6.06
C SER A 61 -5.83 -15.19 -7.31
N VAL A 62 -4.71 -15.75 -7.77
CA VAL A 62 -4.72 -16.66 -8.93
C VAL A 62 -5.50 -17.96 -8.64
N LYS A 63 -5.49 -18.39 -7.38
CA LYS A 63 -6.20 -19.61 -6.95
C LYS A 63 -7.69 -19.37 -6.66
N ASN A 64 -8.02 -18.20 -6.14
CA ASN A 64 -9.38 -17.83 -5.72
C ASN A 64 -9.79 -16.45 -6.28
N PRO A 65 -9.93 -16.29 -7.60
CA PRO A 65 -10.21 -14.98 -8.22
C PRO A 65 -11.53 -14.36 -7.74
N SER A 66 -12.56 -15.18 -7.54
CA SER A 66 -13.88 -14.74 -7.10
C SER A 66 -13.86 -13.99 -5.78
N ASP A 67 -13.02 -14.41 -4.81
CA ASP A 67 -12.89 -13.77 -3.51
C ASP A 67 -12.32 -12.35 -3.67
N TYR A 68 -11.37 -12.17 -4.60
CA TYR A 68 -10.76 -10.88 -4.87
C TYR A 68 -11.72 -9.93 -5.60
N TYR A 69 -12.41 -10.40 -6.63
CA TYR A 69 -13.40 -9.57 -7.31
C TYR A 69 -14.54 -9.18 -6.38
N ASN A 70 -15.08 -10.13 -5.61
CA ASN A 70 -16.15 -9.84 -4.66
C ASN A 70 -15.67 -8.85 -3.59
N ASN A 71 -14.57 -9.15 -2.90
CA ASN A 71 -14.13 -8.35 -1.75
C ASN A 71 -13.56 -6.99 -2.14
N ASN A 72 -12.80 -6.90 -3.26
CA ASN A 72 -12.14 -5.67 -3.64
C ASN A 72 -13.00 -4.79 -4.56
N MET A 73 -13.81 -5.38 -5.45
CA MET A 73 -14.54 -4.63 -6.46
C MET A 73 -16.04 -4.52 -6.11
N VAL A 74 -16.73 -5.66 -5.93
CA VAL A 74 -18.19 -5.65 -5.72
C VAL A 74 -18.56 -4.90 -4.44
N LYS A 75 -17.93 -5.23 -3.32
CA LYS A 75 -18.18 -4.55 -2.05
C LYS A 75 -17.79 -3.07 -2.09
N THR A 76 -16.72 -2.71 -2.80
CA THR A 76 -16.34 -1.31 -2.99
C THR A 76 -17.39 -0.55 -3.82
N MET A 77 -17.99 -1.19 -4.81
CA MET A 77 -19.08 -0.61 -5.59
C MET A 77 -20.31 -0.35 -4.69
N HIS A 78 -20.68 -1.27 -3.81
CA HIS A 78 -21.75 -1.06 -2.83
C HIS A 78 -21.45 0.13 -1.90
N LEU A 79 -20.22 0.18 -1.35
CA LEU A 79 -19.80 1.31 -0.52
C LEU A 79 -19.90 2.65 -1.26
N LEU A 80 -19.43 2.73 -2.51
CA LEU A 80 -19.53 3.94 -3.33
C LEU A 80 -20.99 4.34 -3.59
N THR A 81 -21.86 3.37 -3.86
CA THR A 81 -23.30 3.61 -4.08
C THR A 81 -23.96 4.23 -2.84
N ILE A 82 -23.71 3.67 -1.66
CA ILE A 82 -24.23 4.20 -0.39
C ILE A 82 -23.63 5.57 -0.09
N MET A 83 -22.32 5.74 -0.30
CA MET A 83 -21.61 6.99 -0.08
C MET A 83 -22.18 8.13 -0.95
N MET A 84 -22.40 7.88 -2.23
CA MET A 84 -22.96 8.88 -3.15
C MET A 84 -24.41 9.28 -2.76
N SER A 85 -25.17 8.37 -2.16
CA SER A 85 -26.50 8.68 -1.65
C SER A 85 -26.46 9.45 -0.32
N ALA A 86 -25.59 9.06 0.61
CA ALA A 86 -25.61 9.57 1.99
C ALA A 86 -24.69 10.78 2.20
N VAL A 87 -23.52 10.80 1.57
CA VAL A 87 -22.45 11.79 1.76
C VAL A 87 -21.76 12.14 0.43
N PRO A 88 -22.50 12.63 -0.58
CA PRO A 88 -21.99 12.81 -1.95
C PRO A 88 -20.84 13.81 -2.08
N LYS A 89 -20.58 14.61 -1.05
CA LYS A 89 -19.48 15.59 -1.02
C LYS A 89 -18.22 15.06 -0.34
N ALA A 90 -18.29 13.89 0.29
CA ALA A 90 -17.14 13.30 0.96
C ALA A 90 -16.08 12.86 -0.08
N LYS A 91 -14.82 13.19 0.19
CA LYS A 91 -13.70 12.74 -0.64
C LYS A 91 -13.49 11.25 -0.45
N PHE A 92 -13.21 10.52 -1.52
CA PHE A 92 -12.88 9.09 -1.47
C PHE A 92 -11.40 8.87 -1.75
N ILE A 93 -10.65 8.33 -0.80
CA ILE A 93 -9.24 7.97 -1.00
C ILE A 93 -9.11 6.45 -1.04
N PHE A 94 -8.56 5.95 -2.14
CA PHE A 94 -8.46 4.53 -2.41
C PHE A 94 -7.04 4.01 -2.41
N SER A 95 -6.81 2.90 -1.72
CA SER A 95 -5.58 2.12 -1.76
C SER A 95 -5.55 1.22 -2.99
N SER A 96 -5.06 1.74 -4.11
CA SER A 96 -4.77 0.98 -5.33
C SER A 96 -3.38 0.33 -5.25
N SER A 97 -2.84 -0.15 -6.35
CA SER A 97 -1.60 -0.94 -6.36
C SER A 97 -0.83 -0.81 -7.67
N ALA A 98 0.50 -0.91 -7.61
CA ALA A 98 1.37 -1.10 -8.78
C ALA A 98 1.04 -2.37 -9.58
N ALA A 99 0.38 -3.36 -8.97
CA ALA A 99 -0.04 -4.58 -9.67
C ALA A 99 -0.99 -4.34 -10.86
N VAL A 100 -1.54 -3.13 -11.00
CA VAL A 100 -2.36 -2.73 -12.16
C VAL A 100 -1.54 -2.62 -13.45
N TYR A 101 -0.22 -2.41 -13.35
CA TYR A 101 0.68 -2.30 -14.51
C TYR A 101 1.10 -3.65 -15.09
N GLY A 102 1.00 -4.73 -14.31
CA GLY A 102 1.44 -6.07 -14.72
C GLY A 102 2.96 -6.13 -14.91
N GLU A 103 3.38 -6.55 -16.11
CA GLU A 103 4.77 -6.55 -16.57
C GLU A 103 4.99 -5.34 -17.50
N PRO A 104 5.34 -4.15 -16.97
CA PRO A 104 5.40 -2.95 -17.76
C PRO A 104 6.59 -2.97 -18.74
N VAL A 105 6.39 -2.43 -19.92
CA VAL A 105 7.45 -2.28 -20.95
C VAL A 105 8.52 -1.32 -20.50
N MET A 106 8.13 -0.26 -19.78
CA MET A 106 9.04 0.73 -19.21
C MET A 106 9.21 0.45 -17.71
N ALA A 107 10.46 0.34 -17.28
CA ALA A 107 10.78 0.00 -15.90
C ALA A 107 10.28 1.02 -14.88
N ASN A 108 10.24 2.32 -15.24
CA ASN A 108 9.72 3.41 -14.41
C ASN A 108 8.29 3.75 -14.85
N CYS A 109 7.31 3.22 -14.13
CA CYS A 109 5.88 3.36 -14.47
C CYS A 109 5.34 4.76 -14.22
N HIS A 110 4.64 5.30 -15.19
CA HIS A 110 3.82 6.51 -15.08
C HIS A 110 2.33 6.17 -15.04
N GLU A 111 1.50 7.05 -14.49
CA GLU A 111 0.05 6.81 -14.39
C GLU A 111 -0.66 6.69 -15.75
N VAL A 112 -0.04 7.23 -16.80
CA VAL A 112 -0.55 7.16 -18.19
C VAL A 112 -0.19 5.86 -18.91
N ASP A 113 0.80 5.11 -18.42
CA ASP A 113 1.27 3.88 -19.06
C ASP A 113 0.15 2.82 -19.17
N PRO A 114 0.26 1.86 -20.08
CA PRO A 114 -0.66 0.73 -20.19
C PRO A 114 -0.85 0.01 -18.85
N LYS A 115 -2.07 -0.46 -18.60
CA LYS A 115 -2.46 -1.23 -17.40
C LYS A 115 -2.87 -2.61 -17.88
N GLU A 116 -1.97 -3.56 -17.70
CA GLU A 116 -2.13 -4.95 -18.13
C GLU A 116 -1.88 -5.90 -16.94
N PRO A 117 -2.77 -5.87 -15.92
CA PRO A 117 -2.58 -6.68 -14.73
C PRO A 117 -2.54 -8.16 -15.05
N ILE A 118 -1.59 -8.89 -14.46
CA ILE A 118 -1.38 -10.32 -14.67
C ILE A 118 -1.94 -11.18 -13.52
N SER A 119 -2.76 -10.59 -12.67
CA SER A 119 -3.37 -11.28 -11.53
C SER A 119 -4.75 -10.71 -11.19
N PRO A 120 -5.68 -11.56 -10.70
CA PRO A 120 -6.99 -11.10 -10.23
C PRO A 120 -6.92 -10.01 -9.14
N TYR A 121 -5.87 -9.99 -8.34
CA TYR A 121 -5.62 -8.88 -7.42
C TYR A 121 -5.40 -7.57 -8.18
N GLY A 122 -4.46 -7.53 -9.13
CA GLY A 122 -4.19 -6.34 -9.94
C GLY A 122 -5.42 -5.91 -10.75
N GLU A 123 -6.13 -6.86 -11.36
CA GLU A 123 -7.38 -6.61 -12.09
C GLU A 123 -8.43 -5.97 -11.19
N SER A 124 -8.65 -6.51 -9.97
CA SER A 124 -9.64 -5.97 -9.04
C SER A 124 -9.32 -4.53 -8.61
N LYS A 125 -8.04 -4.19 -8.45
CA LYS A 125 -7.62 -2.81 -8.14
C LYS A 125 -7.84 -1.87 -9.32
N LEU A 126 -7.52 -2.31 -10.54
CA LEU A 126 -7.75 -1.54 -11.78
C LEU A 126 -9.24 -1.32 -12.05
N MET A 127 -10.08 -2.33 -11.81
CA MET A 127 -11.54 -2.18 -11.94
C MET A 127 -12.07 -1.09 -11.01
N VAL A 128 -11.55 -0.98 -9.78
CA VAL A 128 -11.93 0.11 -8.88
C VAL A 128 -11.42 1.46 -9.39
N ASP A 129 -10.18 1.56 -9.89
CA ASP A 129 -9.68 2.81 -10.50
C ASP A 129 -10.62 3.29 -11.63
N TRP A 130 -11.10 2.37 -12.49
CA TRP A 130 -12.08 2.69 -13.54
C TRP A 130 -13.46 3.08 -12.99
N MET A 131 -13.93 2.40 -11.95
CA MET A 131 -15.19 2.76 -11.28
C MET A 131 -15.12 4.18 -10.71
N LEU A 132 -14.05 4.54 -10.01
CA LEU A 132 -13.88 5.87 -9.42
C LEU A 132 -13.95 6.96 -10.49
N GLU A 133 -13.28 6.77 -11.63
CA GLU A 133 -13.36 7.73 -12.74
C GLU A 133 -14.76 7.78 -13.37
N ALA A 134 -15.47 6.65 -13.47
CA ALA A 134 -16.85 6.63 -13.94
C ALA A 134 -17.79 7.37 -12.98
N TYR A 135 -17.64 7.17 -11.67
CA TYR A 135 -18.40 7.88 -10.64
C TYR A 135 -18.10 9.38 -10.62
N ARG A 136 -16.84 9.77 -10.84
CA ARG A 136 -16.47 11.18 -11.00
C ARG A 136 -17.21 11.83 -12.16
N ARG A 137 -17.24 11.18 -13.32
CA ARG A 137 -17.92 11.71 -14.51
C ARG A 137 -19.44 11.77 -14.34
N ALA A 138 -20.02 10.75 -13.71
CA ALA A 138 -21.49 10.63 -13.60
C ALA A 138 -22.07 11.42 -12.41
N TYR A 139 -21.36 11.46 -11.29
CA TYR A 139 -21.89 11.95 -10.02
C TYR A 139 -21.05 13.06 -9.38
N GLY A 140 -19.90 13.43 -9.99
CA GLY A 140 -19.01 14.43 -9.43
C GLY A 140 -18.19 13.95 -8.22
N LEU A 141 -17.96 12.63 -8.09
CA LEU A 141 -17.16 12.08 -6.98
C LEU A 141 -15.77 12.74 -6.94
N ASP A 142 -15.42 13.34 -5.81
CA ASP A 142 -14.04 13.75 -5.52
C ASP A 142 -13.28 12.55 -4.98
N TYR A 143 -12.20 12.13 -5.70
CA TYR A 143 -11.43 10.96 -5.31
C TYR A 143 -9.95 11.11 -5.56
N VAL A 144 -9.15 10.42 -4.75
CA VAL A 144 -7.73 10.19 -4.97
C VAL A 144 -7.46 8.69 -4.87
N SER A 145 -6.93 8.09 -5.93
CA SER A 145 -6.50 6.70 -5.94
C SER A 145 -4.97 6.64 -5.91
N PHE A 146 -4.41 6.02 -4.89
CA PHE A 146 -2.97 5.84 -4.74
C PHE A 146 -2.53 4.43 -5.15
N ARG A 147 -1.71 4.32 -6.20
CA ARG A 147 -1.04 3.10 -6.60
C ARG A 147 0.25 2.95 -5.81
N TYR A 148 0.19 2.17 -4.72
CA TYR A 148 1.39 1.89 -3.92
C TYR A 148 2.30 0.94 -4.65
N PHE A 149 3.59 1.22 -4.60
CA PHE A 149 4.63 0.26 -4.87
C PHE A 149 4.91 -0.54 -3.60
N ASN A 150 6.15 -0.88 -3.25
CA ASN A 150 6.36 -1.76 -2.10
C ASN A 150 6.35 -0.95 -0.79
N ALA A 151 5.23 -0.97 -0.09
CA ALA A 151 5.12 -0.37 1.23
C ALA A 151 6.01 -1.11 2.24
N CYS A 152 6.82 -0.38 2.99
CA CYS A 152 7.77 -0.95 3.95
C CYS A 152 8.04 0.02 5.12
N GLY A 153 8.86 -0.41 6.07
CA GLY A 153 9.11 0.35 7.29
C GLY A 153 8.07 0.08 8.39
N ALA A 154 8.11 0.89 9.40
CA ALA A 154 7.15 0.90 10.51
C ALA A 154 6.99 2.33 11.02
N ASP A 155 6.02 2.58 11.89
CA ASP A 155 5.89 3.86 12.58
C ASP A 155 7.18 4.18 13.37
N SER A 156 7.75 5.34 13.14
CA SER A 156 9.02 5.80 13.73
C SER A 156 9.00 5.83 15.26
N GLN A 157 7.80 5.94 15.85
CA GLN A 157 7.57 5.87 17.29
C GLN A 157 7.23 4.44 17.76
N THR A 158 7.39 3.43 16.91
CA THR A 158 7.10 2.00 17.20
C THR A 158 5.69 1.71 17.69
N ARG A 159 4.70 2.57 17.36
CA ARG A 159 3.29 2.36 17.74
C ARG A 159 2.63 1.28 16.88
N HIS A 160 3.07 1.12 15.63
CA HIS A 160 2.54 0.15 14.68
C HIS A 160 3.57 -0.25 13.63
N GLY A 161 3.49 -1.48 13.11
CA GLY A 161 4.36 -2.00 12.06
C GLY A 161 3.81 -3.26 11.43
N GLN A 162 4.61 -3.89 10.57
CA GLN A 162 4.24 -5.11 9.88
C GLN A 162 4.04 -6.27 10.86
N GLU A 163 2.92 -6.95 10.77
CA GLU A 163 2.67 -8.20 11.50
C GLU A 163 3.65 -9.30 11.06
N PRO A 164 4.01 -10.23 11.98
CA PRO A 164 4.89 -11.36 11.69
C PRO A 164 4.37 -12.25 10.55
N ALA A 165 5.26 -13.07 9.98
CA ALA A 165 5.02 -13.94 8.83
C ALA A 165 4.72 -13.14 7.53
N ALA A 166 5.31 -11.99 7.39
CA ALA A 166 5.24 -11.18 6.19
C ALA A 166 5.83 -11.88 4.95
N THR A 167 5.36 -11.49 3.79
CA THR A 167 5.82 -12.04 2.51
C THR A 167 6.77 -11.10 1.76
N HIS A 168 6.91 -9.85 2.22
CA HIS A 168 7.79 -8.85 1.62
C HIS A 168 9.25 -9.07 2.00
N ILE A 169 10.15 -8.80 1.07
CA ILE A 169 11.58 -9.05 1.27
C ILE A 169 12.13 -8.35 2.52
N MET A 170 11.89 -7.05 2.70
CA MET A 170 12.45 -6.31 3.84
C MET A 170 12.02 -6.93 5.18
N ALA A 171 10.74 -7.24 5.33
CA ALA A 171 10.22 -7.89 6.54
C ALA A 171 10.83 -9.27 6.73
N ARG A 172 10.94 -10.10 5.66
CA ARG A 172 11.54 -11.43 5.70
C ARG A 172 13.03 -11.40 6.08
N VAL A 173 13.78 -10.46 5.53
CA VAL A 173 15.19 -10.25 5.88
C VAL A 173 15.33 -9.92 7.36
N LEU A 174 14.53 -8.98 7.87
CA LEU A 174 14.57 -8.57 9.27
C LEU A 174 14.10 -9.68 10.23
N GLU A 175 13.10 -10.47 9.86
CA GLU A 175 12.69 -11.66 10.62
C GLU A 175 13.83 -12.68 10.70
N CYS A 176 14.48 -12.99 9.57
CA CYS A 176 15.60 -13.93 9.55
C CYS A 176 16.79 -13.41 10.37
N LEU A 177 17.10 -12.12 10.31
CA LEU A 177 18.15 -11.49 11.14
C LEU A 177 17.80 -11.52 12.63
N ARG A 178 16.52 -11.31 13.00
CA ARG A 178 16.05 -11.39 14.38
C ARG A 178 16.19 -12.79 14.95
N ASP A 179 15.73 -13.77 14.16
CA ASP A 179 15.57 -15.17 14.59
C ASP A 179 16.80 -16.04 14.30
N ASP A 180 17.86 -15.45 13.69
CA ASP A 180 19.09 -16.14 13.25
C ASP A 180 18.83 -17.31 12.30
N THR A 181 17.83 -17.16 11.42
CA THR A 181 17.42 -18.18 10.45
C THR A 181 17.92 -17.88 9.04
N GLU A 182 17.86 -18.88 8.15
CA GLU A 182 18.23 -18.73 6.74
C GLU A 182 17.20 -17.94 5.95
N PHE A 183 17.70 -17.04 5.10
CA PHE A 183 16.91 -16.29 4.11
C PHE A 183 17.16 -16.85 2.71
N THR A 184 16.09 -17.20 1.99
CA THR A 184 16.18 -17.62 0.59
C THR A 184 16.10 -16.40 -0.32
N LEU A 185 17.21 -16.05 -0.97
CA LEU A 185 17.27 -15.00 -2.00
C LEU A 185 16.88 -15.60 -3.36
N ASN A 186 15.68 -15.27 -3.83
CA ASN A 186 15.14 -15.80 -5.08
C ASN A 186 15.65 -15.02 -6.30
N GLY A 187 16.40 -15.70 -7.16
CA GLY A 187 16.97 -15.13 -8.39
C GLY A 187 18.20 -14.25 -8.11
N THR A 188 19.34 -14.69 -8.64
CA THR A 188 20.64 -14.01 -8.55
C THR A 188 21.27 -13.79 -9.91
N ASN A 189 20.47 -13.92 -10.99
CA ASN A 189 20.92 -13.83 -12.38
C ASN A 189 20.00 -12.97 -13.24
N TYR A 190 19.31 -12.00 -12.63
CA TYR A 190 18.57 -10.98 -13.37
C TYR A 190 19.54 -10.06 -14.15
N PRO A 191 19.13 -9.47 -15.28
CA PRO A 191 19.91 -8.49 -16.02
C PRO A 191 19.91 -7.12 -15.30
N THR A 192 20.45 -7.10 -14.08
CA THR A 192 20.59 -5.95 -13.19
C THR A 192 22.04 -5.86 -12.71
N PRO A 193 22.52 -4.73 -12.17
CA PRO A 193 23.93 -4.55 -11.79
C PRO A 193 24.48 -5.61 -10.81
N ASP A 194 23.66 -6.08 -9.88
CA ASP A 194 24.05 -7.08 -8.86
C ASP A 194 23.38 -8.45 -9.07
N GLY A 195 22.66 -8.63 -10.17
CA GLY A 195 21.96 -9.87 -10.51
C GLY A 195 20.68 -10.10 -9.75
N THR A 196 20.25 -9.21 -8.83
CA THR A 196 18.99 -9.33 -8.10
C THR A 196 17.94 -8.38 -8.63
N CYS A 197 16.65 -8.68 -8.42
CA CYS A 197 15.59 -7.81 -8.93
C CYS A 197 15.57 -6.47 -8.17
N ILE A 198 15.23 -5.42 -8.91
CA ILE A 198 15.11 -4.05 -8.41
C ILE A 198 13.63 -3.69 -8.26
N ARG A 199 13.26 -3.15 -7.11
CA ARG A 199 11.90 -2.72 -6.79
C ARG A 199 11.90 -1.33 -6.18
N ASP A 200 10.76 -0.67 -6.27
CA ASP A 200 10.52 0.60 -5.63
C ASP A 200 9.94 0.38 -4.23
N TYR A 201 10.53 1.02 -3.23
CA TYR A 201 10.10 0.92 -1.83
C TYR A 201 9.70 2.29 -1.30
N VAL A 202 8.61 2.32 -0.55
CA VAL A 202 8.04 3.54 0.04
C VAL A 202 7.77 3.32 1.51
N HIS A 203 8.21 4.24 2.34
CA HIS A 203 7.96 4.17 3.77
C HIS A 203 6.46 4.30 4.08
N VAL A 204 5.96 3.48 5.00
CA VAL A 204 4.53 3.50 5.39
C VAL A 204 4.09 4.84 5.97
N GLU A 205 4.97 5.59 6.64
CA GLU A 205 4.67 6.94 7.11
C GLU A 205 4.56 7.96 5.96
N ASP A 206 5.36 7.80 4.90
CA ASP A 206 5.25 8.64 3.72
C ASP A 206 3.95 8.37 2.96
N ILE A 207 3.55 7.09 2.86
CA ILE A 207 2.22 6.73 2.35
C ILE A 207 1.13 7.38 3.21
N ALA A 208 1.21 7.25 4.53
CA ALA A 208 0.24 7.86 5.45
C ALA A 208 0.19 9.39 5.34
N ARG A 209 1.36 10.03 5.17
CA ARG A 209 1.47 11.47 4.90
C ARG A 209 0.78 11.86 3.58
N ALA A 210 0.96 11.06 2.52
CA ALA A 210 0.27 11.29 1.25
C ALA A 210 -1.26 11.30 1.42
N HIS A 211 -1.81 10.45 2.30
CA HIS A 211 -3.24 10.44 2.61
C HIS A 211 -3.67 11.71 3.35
N VAL A 212 -2.89 12.16 4.34
CA VAL A 212 -3.17 13.41 5.06
C VAL A 212 -3.15 14.58 4.08
N LEU A 213 -2.12 14.70 3.24
CA LEU A 213 -2.03 15.76 2.23
C LEU A 213 -3.19 15.73 1.23
N ALA A 214 -3.65 14.54 0.83
CA ALA A 214 -4.79 14.40 -0.06
C ALA A 214 -6.11 14.88 0.59
N LEU A 215 -6.22 14.86 1.91
CA LEU A 215 -7.36 15.39 2.66
C LEU A 215 -7.28 16.89 2.90
N GLU A 216 -6.10 17.39 3.27
CA GLU A 216 -5.90 18.76 3.72
C GLU A 216 -5.63 19.74 2.57
N HIS A 217 -5.14 19.27 1.45
CA HIS A 217 -4.85 20.09 0.27
C HIS A 217 -5.79 19.73 -0.90
N ASN A 218 -5.97 20.69 -1.79
CA ASN A 218 -6.81 20.50 -2.98
C ASN A 218 -6.12 19.64 -4.04
N VAL A 219 -5.79 18.38 -3.66
CA VAL A 219 -5.26 17.42 -4.62
C VAL A 219 -6.35 17.09 -5.63
N PRO A 220 -6.13 17.32 -6.94
CA PRO A 220 -7.13 17.05 -7.97
C PRO A 220 -7.56 15.59 -7.99
N ALA A 221 -8.85 15.36 -8.32
CA ALA A 221 -9.36 14.00 -8.46
C ALA A 221 -8.56 13.24 -9.53
N GLY A 222 -8.15 12.01 -9.21
CA GLY A 222 -7.37 11.20 -10.12
C GLY A 222 -6.56 10.09 -9.46
N VAL A 223 -5.75 9.44 -10.28
CA VAL A 223 -4.86 8.35 -9.87
C VAL A 223 -3.43 8.89 -9.76
N TYR A 224 -2.70 8.44 -8.72
CA TYR A 224 -1.34 8.86 -8.43
C TYR A 224 -0.47 7.68 -8.01
N ASN A 225 0.71 7.56 -8.56
CA ASN A 225 1.71 6.62 -8.08
C ASN A 225 2.35 7.13 -6.79
N LEU A 226 2.54 6.22 -5.83
CA LEU A 226 3.39 6.45 -4.67
C LEU A 226 4.59 5.51 -4.72
N GLY A 227 5.70 6.05 -5.17
CA GLY A 227 6.99 5.38 -5.31
C GLY A 227 8.14 6.29 -4.88
N SER A 228 9.35 5.77 -4.95
CA SER A 228 10.57 6.51 -4.60
C SER A 228 11.24 7.18 -5.80
N ASP A 229 10.76 6.94 -7.01
CA ASP A 229 11.41 7.28 -8.30
C ASP A 229 12.76 6.58 -8.52
N THR A 230 13.26 5.89 -7.52
CA THR A 230 14.53 5.15 -7.54
C THR A 230 14.27 3.70 -7.15
N GLY A 231 14.94 2.80 -7.84
CA GLY A 231 14.86 1.38 -7.49
C GLY A 231 15.88 1.02 -6.40
N THR A 232 15.55 0.00 -5.64
CA THR A 232 16.47 -0.63 -4.69
C THR A 232 16.51 -2.13 -4.99
N SER A 233 17.71 -2.69 -5.12
CA SER A 233 17.87 -4.13 -5.36
C SER A 233 17.69 -4.94 -4.08
N ASN A 234 17.43 -6.24 -4.24
CA ASN A 234 17.34 -7.12 -3.08
C ASN A 234 18.68 -7.18 -2.31
N GLN A 235 19.82 -7.10 -3.02
CA GLN A 235 21.13 -7.11 -2.40
C GLN A 235 21.39 -5.81 -1.61
N GLU A 236 20.93 -4.67 -2.13
CA GLU A 236 21.04 -3.38 -1.41
C GLU A 236 20.20 -3.39 -0.12
N ILE A 237 19.00 -4.01 -0.13
CA ILE A 237 18.20 -4.18 1.09
C ILE A 237 18.94 -5.03 2.11
N ILE A 238 19.52 -6.15 1.69
CA ILE A 238 20.26 -7.05 2.58
C ILE A 238 21.46 -6.32 3.19
N ALA A 239 22.27 -5.67 2.36
CA ALA A 239 23.45 -4.93 2.82
C ALA A 239 23.09 -3.80 3.81
N ALA A 240 22.03 -3.08 3.54
CA ALA A 240 21.55 -2.04 4.45
C ALA A 240 20.99 -2.63 5.76
N ALA A 241 20.29 -3.76 5.69
CA ALA A 241 19.77 -4.45 6.88
C ALA A 241 20.90 -4.97 7.77
N GLU A 242 21.93 -5.59 7.19
CA GLU A 242 23.12 -6.04 7.93
C GLU A 242 23.84 -4.87 8.61
N ARG A 243 24.05 -3.78 7.89
CA ARG A 243 24.70 -2.57 8.40
C ARG A 243 23.94 -1.94 9.57
N ILE A 244 22.59 -1.83 9.44
CA ILE A 244 21.77 -1.16 10.46
C ILE A 244 21.58 -2.05 11.69
N THR A 245 21.39 -3.36 11.50
CA THR A 245 21.16 -4.29 12.61
C THR A 245 22.45 -4.75 13.29
N GLY A 246 23.60 -4.61 12.65
CA GLY A 246 24.88 -5.16 13.08
C GLY A 246 24.95 -6.70 13.03
N ARG A 247 24.01 -7.34 12.31
CA ARG A 247 23.89 -8.81 12.19
C ARG A 247 24.20 -9.24 10.75
N ILE A 248 24.65 -10.47 10.58
CA ILE A 248 24.95 -11.07 9.26
C ILE A 248 23.83 -12.03 8.89
N LEU A 249 23.28 -11.88 7.69
CA LEU A 249 22.21 -12.72 7.17
C LEU A 249 22.74 -14.03 6.59
N LYS A 250 22.18 -15.14 6.98
CA LYS A 250 22.46 -16.45 6.38
C LYS A 250 21.67 -16.58 5.08
N ILE A 251 22.34 -16.49 3.93
CA ILE A 251 21.66 -16.46 2.61
C ILE A 251 21.79 -17.81 1.92
N VAL A 252 20.67 -18.32 1.41
CA VAL A 252 20.60 -19.48 0.52
C VAL A 252 20.05 -19.01 -0.82
N ALA A 253 20.73 -19.39 -1.92
CA ALA A 253 20.26 -19.04 -3.26
C ALA A 253 19.01 -19.84 -3.63
N GLY A 254 17.96 -19.14 -4.04
CA GLY A 254 16.71 -19.70 -4.55
C GLY A 254 16.56 -19.49 -6.06
N LYS A 255 15.63 -20.26 -6.66
CA LYS A 255 15.29 -20.08 -8.08
C LYS A 255 14.59 -18.74 -8.32
N GLN A 256 14.82 -18.17 -9.49
CA GLN A 256 14.05 -17.02 -9.96
C GLN A 256 12.56 -17.33 -9.98
N ARG A 257 11.72 -16.39 -9.57
CA ARG A 257 10.27 -16.53 -9.64
C ARG A 257 9.79 -16.28 -11.07
N ALA A 258 8.90 -17.13 -11.56
CA ALA A 258 8.27 -16.93 -12.86
C ALA A 258 7.42 -15.65 -12.86
N GLY A 259 7.52 -14.84 -13.91
CA GLY A 259 6.78 -13.58 -14.03
C GLY A 259 7.29 -12.43 -13.14
N ASP A 260 8.46 -12.56 -12.54
CA ASP A 260 9.04 -11.50 -11.70
C ASP A 260 9.95 -10.60 -12.56
N PRO A 261 9.56 -9.34 -12.90
CA PRO A 261 10.35 -8.49 -13.78
C PRO A 261 11.67 -8.10 -13.12
N PRO A 262 12.77 -7.91 -13.92
CA PRO A 262 14.07 -7.50 -13.39
C PRO A 262 14.02 -6.16 -12.64
N LEU A 263 13.24 -5.22 -13.15
CA LEU A 263 13.15 -3.85 -12.66
C LEU A 263 11.70 -3.36 -12.72
N LEU A 264 11.20 -2.85 -11.60
CA LEU A 264 9.88 -2.24 -11.49
C LEU A 264 9.92 -1.08 -10.51
N THR A 265 9.86 0.15 -11.02
CA THR A 265 9.85 1.39 -10.25
C THR A 265 8.69 2.29 -10.67
N ALA A 266 8.47 3.38 -9.97
CA ALA A 266 7.42 4.35 -10.26
C ALA A 266 7.94 5.75 -10.44
N SER A 267 7.35 6.50 -11.34
CA SER A 267 7.41 7.96 -11.27
C SER A 267 6.33 8.47 -10.31
N ALA A 268 6.76 9.11 -9.22
CA ALA A 268 5.88 9.82 -8.29
C ALA A 268 5.75 11.32 -8.62
N ALA A 269 6.25 11.76 -9.76
CA ALA A 269 6.31 13.17 -10.15
C ALA A 269 4.93 13.82 -10.19
N LYS A 270 3.88 13.09 -10.61
CA LYS A 270 2.51 13.61 -10.67
C LYS A 270 1.99 13.99 -9.30
N PHE A 271 2.18 13.13 -8.29
CA PHE A 271 1.76 13.46 -6.92
C PHE A 271 2.68 14.52 -6.31
N GLY A 272 3.99 14.43 -6.52
CA GLY A 272 4.96 15.43 -6.07
C GLY A 272 4.68 16.85 -6.55
N ALA A 273 4.10 17.02 -7.74
CA ALA A 273 3.74 18.32 -8.28
C ALA A 273 2.55 18.99 -7.55
N VAL A 274 1.70 18.23 -6.86
CA VAL A 274 0.50 18.71 -6.16
C VAL A 274 0.58 18.57 -4.64
N ALA A 275 1.52 17.76 -4.13
CA ALA A 275 1.71 17.51 -2.70
C ALA A 275 2.73 18.49 -2.10
N THR A 276 2.21 19.52 -1.45
CA THR A 276 3.03 20.52 -0.74
C THR A 276 2.56 20.60 0.71
N PRO A 277 3.45 20.47 1.71
CA PRO A 277 4.88 20.18 1.64
C PRO A 277 5.23 18.79 1.09
N ALA A 278 6.52 18.52 0.84
CA ALA A 278 6.98 17.25 0.30
C ALA A 278 6.44 16.06 1.10
N TRP A 279 5.78 15.13 0.40
CA TRP A 279 5.15 13.98 1.02
C TRP A 279 6.14 12.89 1.44
N ARG A 280 7.26 12.73 0.70
CA ARG A 280 8.30 11.74 0.96
C ARG A 280 9.42 12.32 1.80
N GLN A 281 9.80 11.63 2.89
CA GLN A 281 10.80 12.10 3.86
C GLN A 281 11.77 11.01 4.30
N HIS A 282 11.53 9.73 3.94
CA HIS A 282 12.31 8.60 4.43
C HIS A 282 13.07 7.93 3.29
N ASP A 283 14.33 7.61 3.58
CA ASP A 283 15.21 6.81 2.75
C ASP A 283 15.20 5.32 3.15
N LEU A 284 16.01 4.49 2.47
CA LEU A 284 16.10 3.06 2.73
C LEU A 284 16.56 2.78 4.18
N ASP A 285 17.50 3.56 4.69
CA ASP A 285 18.04 3.37 6.02
C ASP A 285 16.97 3.61 7.10
N ALA A 286 16.20 4.66 6.96
CA ALA A 286 15.08 4.95 7.84
C ALA A 286 14.00 3.85 7.77
N MET A 287 13.68 3.35 6.57
CA MET A 287 12.73 2.25 6.38
C MET A 287 13.14 1.01 7.17
N ILE A 288 14.42 0.63 7.06
CA ILE A 288 14.97 -0.55 7.75
C ILE A 288 15.06 -0.31 9.26
N ALA A 289 15.57 0.85 9.70
CA ALA A 289 15.74 1.16 11.10
C ALA A 289 14.39 1.16 11.86
N HIS A 290 13.36 1.78 11.27
CA HIS A 290 12.02 1.81 11.88
C HIS A 290 11.39 0.41 11.90
N ALA A 291 11.50 -0.36 10.81
CA ALA A 291 11.02 -1.73 10.79
C ALA A 291 11.77 -2.62 11.81
N TRP A 292 13.09 -2.48 11.92
CA TRP A 292 13.89 -3.22 12.90
C TRP A 292 13.46 -2.93 14.33
N SER A 293 13.30 -1.65 14.66
CA SER A 293 12.85 -1.22 15.99
C SER A 293 11.49 -1.85 16.36
N TRP A 294 10.60 -2.04 15.38
CA TRP A 294 9.34 -2.73 15.57
C TRP A 294 9.51 -4.23 15.86
N TYR A 295 10.41 -4.91 15.17
CA TYR A 295 10.60 -6.36 15.30
C TYR A 295 11.32 -6.79 16.57
N VAL A 296 12.09 -5.91 17.22
CA VAL A 296 12.90 -6.21 18.40
C VAL A 296 12.37 -5.63 19.72
N ARG A 297 11.19 -5.03 19.70
CA ARG A 297 10.51 -4.46 20.86
C ARG A 297 9.99 -5.49 21.85
#